data_599cb1497a530fc73230610e7d833360
#
_entry.id   599cb1497a530fc73230610e7d833360
#
_cell.length_a   1.000
_cell.length_b   1.000
_cell.length_c   1.000
_cell.angle_alpha   90.00
_cell.angle_beta   90.00
_cell.angle_gamma   90.00
#
_symmetry.space_group_name_H-M   'P 1'
#
loop_
_entity.id
_entity.type
_entity.pdbx_description
1 polymer ?
#
loop_
_entity_poly.entity_id
_entity_poly.type
_entity_poly.pdbx_seq_one_letter_code
_entity_poly.pdbx_strand_id
1 'polypeptide(L)'
;MKTEKTSLHRYFENIPDYRIARNKKHSLSDVIILSILAVICGAESWNSIEEFGKTKIGFLRTFLKLPNGIPSHDTINRVFSNLRPKIFEELFVKWV
;
A
#
# COMPACT_ATOMS: atom_id res chain seq x y z
N MET A 1 22.41 -0.80 -6.00
CA MET A 1 21.51 -0.06 -5.19
C MET A 1 21.20 -0.76 -3.88
N LYS A 2 21.08 -0.01 -2.86
CA LYS A 2 20.78 -0.61 -1.56
C LYS A 2 19.41 -1.22 -1.51
N THR A 3 19.30 -2.25 -0.74
CA THR A 3 18.03 -2.92 -0.58
C THR A 3 17.19 -2.33 0.53
N GLU A 4 17.69 -1.29 1.15
CA GLU A 4 16.92 -0.68 2.21
C GLU A 4 15.65 -0.04 1.67
N LYS A 5 14.74 0.18 2.56
CA LYS A 5 13.44 0.69 2.20
C LYS A 5 13.52 2.10 1.68
N THR A 6 12.61 2.45 0.78
CA THR A 6 12.51 3.81 0.28
C THR A 6 12.01 4.72 1.40
N SER A 7 12.17 6.03 1.22
CA SER A 7 11.66 6.99 2.18
C SER A 7 10.15 6.81 2.37
N LEU A 8 9.44 6.59 1.29
CA LEU A 8 8.00 6.40 1.34
C LEU A 8 7.64 5.21 2.19
N HIS A 9 8.31 4.07 1.94
CA HIS A 9 8.04 2.85 2.68
C HIS A 9 8.33 3.04 4.17
N ARG A 10 9.48 3.60 4.47
CA ARG A 10 9.89 3.82 5.85
C ARG A 10 8.91 4.72 6.59
N TYR A 11 8.43 5.74 5.89
CA TYR A 11 7.51 6.67 6.49
C TYR A 11 6.18 6.01 6.87
N PHE A 12 5.63 5.22 5.95
CA PHE A 12 4.35 4.58 6.17
C PHE A 12 4.40 3.35 7.06
N GLU A 13 5.59 2.86 7.37
CA GLU A 13 5.73 1.75 8.31
C GLU A 13 5.17 2.07 9.69
N ASN A 14 5.14 3.33 10.04
CA ASN A 14 4.69 3.76 11.36
C ASN A 14 3.20 3.94 11.47
N ILE A 15 2.45 3.70 10.39
CA ILE A 15 1.00 3.80 10.46
C ILE A 15 0.47 2.64 11.28
N PRO A 16 -0.35 2.93 12.31
CA PRO A 16 -0.91 1.85 13.13
C PRO A 16 -1.77 0.91 12.27
N ASP A 17 -1.55 -0.38 12.47
CA ASP A 17 -2.28 -1.40 11.72
C ASP A 17 -3.42 -1.91 12.60
N TYR A 18 -4.64 -1.54 12.25
CA TYR A 18 -5.82 -1.90 13.04
C TYR A 18 -6.41 -3.24 12.65
N ARG A 19 -5.83 -3.92 11.68
CA ARG A 19 -6.37 -5.19 11.21
C ARG A 19 -6.12 -6.30 12.23
N ILE A 20 -7.02 -7.28 12.22
CA ILE A 20 -6.85 -8.47 13.04
C ILE A 20 -5.67 -9.28 12.48
N ALA A 21 -4.79 -9.74 13.37
CA ALA A 21 -3.56 -10.41 12.95
C ALA A 21 -3.80 -11.55 11.94
N ARG A 22 -4.84 -12.35 12.17
CA ARG A 22 -5.12 -13.49 11.29
C ARG A 22 -5.52 -13.09 9.87
N ASN A 23 -5.90 -11.83 9.68
CA ASN A 23 -6.33 -11.33 8.38
C ASN A 23 -5.25 -10.52 7.67
N LYS A 24 -4.05 -10.48 8.22
CA LYS A 24 -2.98 -9.67 7.66
C LYS A 24 -2.18 -10.43 6.63
N LYS A 25 -2.80 -10.76 5.52
CA LYS A 25 -2.09 -11.38 4.40
C LYS A 25 -1.14 -10.41 3.74
N HIS A 26 -1.46 -9.14 3.79
CA HIS A 26 -0.69 -8.09 3.13
C HIS A 26 -0.35 -7.03 4.16
N SER A 27 0.89 -6.55 4.13
CA SER A 27 1.30 -5.53 5.09
C SER A 27 0.57 -4.23 4.77
N LEU A 28 0.23 -3.49 5.81
CA LEU A 28 -0.49 -2.23 5.64
C LEU A 28 0.31 -1.24 4.80
N SER A 29 1.61 -1.12 5.07
CA SER A 29 2.44 -0.19 4.33
C SER A 29 2.52 -0.58 2.85
N ASP A 30 2.59 -1.88 2.55
CA ASP A 30 2.63 -2.33 1.16
C ASP A 30 1.35 -1.95 0.42
N VAL A 31 0.20 -2.14 1.07
CA VAL A 31 -1.08 -1.79 0.46
C VAL A 31 -1.16 -0.30 0.17
N ILE A 32 -0.73 0.51 1.13
CA ILE A 32 -0.79 1.96 0.98
C ILE A 32 0.14 2.44 -0.14
N ILE A 33 1.38 1.94 -0.15
CA ILE A 33 2.35 2.36 -1.16
C ILE A 33 1.90 1.92 -2.55
N LEU A 34 1.43 0.69 -2.67
CA LEU A 34 0.90 0.20 -3.93
C LEU A 34 -0.20 1.12 -4.44
N SER A 35 -1.12 1.49 -3.55
CA SER A 35 -2.26 2.31 -3.94
C SER A 35 -1.84 3.71 -4.36
N ILE A 36 -0.89 4.31 -3.65
CA ILE A 36 -0.39 5.62 -4.00
C ILE A 36 0.26 5.60 -5.38
N LEU A 37 1.10 4.61 -5.63
CA LEU A 37 1.77 4.50 -6.92
C LEU A 37 0.77 4.26 -8.04
N ALA A 38 -0.24 3.44 -7.78
CA ALA A 38 -1.27 3.17 -8.78
C ALA A 38 -2.02 4.45 -9.14
N VAL A 39 -2.39 5.23 -8.15
CA VAL A 39 -3.13 6.48 -8.39
C VAL A 39 -2.27 7.47 -9.16
N ILE A 40 -0.99 7.58 -8.81
CA ILE A 40 -0.06 8.43 -9.54
C ILE A 40 -0.01 8.02 -10.99
N CYS A 41 -0.10 6.72 -11.27
CA CYS A 41 -0.06 6.20 -12.63
C CYS A 41 -1.43 6.16 -13.31
N GLY A 42 -2.45 6.74 -12.68
CA GLY A 42 -3.74 6.92 -13.33
C GLY A 42 -4.87 6.02 -12.89
N ALA A 43 -4.65 5.19 -11.87
CA ALA A 43 -5.72 4.32 -11.38
C ALA A 43 -6.85 5.16 -10.77
N GLU A 44 -8.09 4.80 -11.09
CA GLU A 44 -9.25 5.58 -10.65
C GLU A 44 -10.23 4.78 -9.80
N SER A 45 -9.95 3.50 -9.56
CA SER A 45 -10.85 2.66 -8.80
C SER A 45 -10.06 1.59 -8.07
N TRP A 46 -10.71 0.93 -7.11
CA TRP A 46 -10.05 -0.18 -6.41
C TRP A 46 -9.66 -1.28 -7.39
N ASN A 47 -10.49 -1.53 -8.39
CA ASN A 47 -10.18 -2.53 -9.41
C ASN A 47 -8.96 -2.17 -10.23
N SER A 48 -8.82 -0.89 -10.61
CA SER A 48 -7.67 -0.50 -11.40
C SER A 48 -6.39 -0.49 -10.57
N ILE A 49 -6.49 -0.27 -9.26
CA ILE A 49 -5.33 -0.40 -8.38
C ILE A 49 -4.87 -1.86 -8.35
N GLU A 50 -5.80 -2.79 -8.22
CA GLU A 50 -5.47 -4.21 -8.24
C GLU A 50 -4.82 -4.59 -9.56
N GLU A 51 -5.37 -4.13 -10.67
CA GLU A 51 -4.83 -4.40 -11.98
C GLU A 51 -3.43 -3.83 -12.19
N PHE A 52 -3.23 -2.61 -11.72
CA PHE A 52 -1.92 -1.99 -11.77
C PHE A 52 -0.91 -2.86 -11.02
N GLY A 53 -1.28 -3.33 -9.83
CA GLY A 53 -0.40 -4.17 -9.05
C GLY A 53 -0.02 -5.44 -9.77
N LYS A 54 -1.00 -6.11 -10.35
CA LYS A 54 -0.75 -7.36 -11.06
C LYS A 54 0.14 -7.14 -12.27
N THR A 55 -0.07 -6.06 -12.98
CA THR A 55 0.73 -5.74 -14.16
C THR A 55 2.16 -5.38 -13.79
N LYS A 56 2.34 -4.69 -12.68
CA LYS A 56 3.65 -4.17 -12.28
C LYS A 56 4.27 -4.93 -11.12
N ILE A 57 3.84 -6.16 -10.86
CA ILE A 57 4.29 -6.88 -9.69
C ILE A 57 5.81 -7.08 -9.67
N GLY A 58 6.40 -7.31 -10.83
CA GLY A 58 7.86 -7.47 -10.88
C GLY A 58 8.59 -6.23 -10.42
N PHE A 59 8.13 -5.08 -10.87
CA PHE A 59 8.70 -3.81 -10.45
C PHE A 59 8.46 -3.56 -8.97
N LEU A 60 7.23 -3.80 -8.52
CA LEU A 60 6.87 -3.53 -7.14
C LEU A 60 7.68 -4.40 -6.16
N ARG A 61 7.98 -5.62 -6.54
CA ARG A 61 8.75 -6.52 -5.68
C ARG A 61 10.20 -6.11 -5.52
N THR A 62 10.67 -5.14 -6.28
CA THR A 62 12.02 -4.64 -6.07
C THR A 62 12.14 -3.85 -4.77
N PHE A 63 11.02 -3.36 -4.22
CA PHE A 63 11.07 -2.61 -2.97
C PHE A 63 9.93 -2.94 -2.01
N LEU A 64 8.93 -3.71 -2.43
CA LEU A 64 7.87 -4.21 -1.56
C LEU A 64 8.00 -5.71 -1.46
N LYS A 65 7.63 -6.27 -0.32
CA LYS A 65 7.76 -7.71 -0.14
C LYS A 65 6.70 -8.49 -0.89
N LEU A 66 5.45 -8.08 -0.74
CA LEU A 66 4.32 -8.71 -1.40
C LEU A 66 4.41 -10.25 -1.39
N PRO A 67 4.58 -10.86 -0.22
CA PRO A 67 4.78 -12.31 -0.16
C PRO A 67 3.57 -13.10 -0.66
N ASN A 68 2.39 -12.53 -0.56
CA ASN A 68 1.16 -13.18 -1.01
C ASN A 68 0.62 -12.56 -2.30
N GLY A 69 1.47 -11.87 -3.04
CA GLY A 69 1.05 -11.25 -4.29
C GLY A 69 0.35 -9.93 -4.08
N ILE A 70 -0.54 -9.59 -4.99
CA ILE A 70 -1.24 -8.32 -4.96
C ILE A 70 -2.58 -8.51 -4.25
N PRO A 71 -2.92 -7.61 -3.31
CA PRO A 71 -4.23 -7.70 -2.65
C PRO A 71 -5.35 -7.44 -3.64
N SER A 72 -6.50 -8.08 -3.40
CA SER A 72 -7.66 -7.87 -4.23
C SER A 72 -8.22 -6.47 -4.02
N HIS A 73 -9.04 -6.01 -4.97
CA HIS A 73 -9.67 -4.70 -4.85
C HIS A 73 -10.54 -4.60 -3.60
N ASP A 74 -11.16 -5.70 -3.18
CA ASP A 74 -11.96 -5.72 -1.97
C ASP A 74 -11.08 -5.52 -0.74
N THR A 75 -9.92 -6.16 -0.72
CA THR A 75 -8.98 -6.02 0.39
C THR A 75 -8.46 -4.59 0.48
N ILE A 76 -8.12 -4.01 -0.66
CA ILE A 76 -7.62 -2.63 -0.71
C ILE A 76 -8.69 -1.68 -0.18
N ASN A 77 -9.91 -1.84 -0.67
CA ASN A 77 -11.01 -1.01 -0.22
C ASN A 77 -11.23 -1.12 1.29
N ARG A 78 -11.20 -2.35 1.80
CA ARG A 78 -11.39 -2.59 3.22
C ARG A 78 -10.31 -1.94 4.07
N VAL A 79 -9.07 -2.03 3.62
CA VAL A 79 -7.95 -1.42 4.33
C VAL A 79 -8.16 0.08 4.45
N PHE A 80 -8.46 0.75 3.33
CA PHE A 80 -8.63 2.19 3.36
C PHE A 80 -9.90 2.62 4.10
N SER A 81 -10.94 1.79 4.07
CA SER A 81 -12.16 2.09 4.81
C SER A 81 -11.94 2.07 6.31
N ASN A 82 -10.97 1.29 6.78
CA ASN A 82 -10.68 1.16 8.19
C ASN A 82 -9.56 2.06 8.69
N LEU A 83 -8.90 2.78 7.79
CA LEU A 83 -7.88 3.73 8.20
C LEU A 83 -8.54 4.98 8.74
N ARG A 84 -7.94 5.55 9.76
CA ARG A 84 -8.40 6.84 10.24
C ARG A 84 -7.94 7.90 9.25
N PRO A 85 -8.87 8.60 8.60
CA PRO A 85 -8.49 9.56 7.58
C PRO A 85 -7.51 10.61 8.09
N LYS A 86 -7.69 11.05 9.34
CA LYS A 86 -6.83 12.07 9.89
C LYS A 86 -5.38 11.61 10.00
N ILE A 87 -5.17 10.37 10.43
CA ILE A 87 -3.81 9.83 10.57
C ILE A 87 -3.14 9.74 9.22
N PHE A 88 -3.87 9.20 8.24
CA PHE A 88 -3.33 9.05 6.90
C PHE A 88 -2.97 10.41 6.30
N GLU A 89 -3.88 11.37 6.44
CA GLU A 89 -3.69 12.70 5.91
C GLU A 89 -2.47 13.38 6.54
N GLU A 90 -2.35 13.28 7.85
CA GLU A 90 -1.23 13.85 8.56
C GLU A 90 0.10 13.31 8.09
N LEU A 91 0.17 12.00 7.96
CA LEU A 91 1.40 11.35 7.51
C LEU A 91 1.73 11.72 6.08
N PHE A 92 0.70 11.77 5.24
CA PHE A 92 0.91 12.11 3.84
C PHE A 92 1.43 13.53 3.68
N VAL A 93 0.85 14.47 4.41
CA VAL A 93 1.29 15.86 4.35
C VAL A 93 2.73 16.00 4.82
N LYS A 94 3.09 15.29 5.88
CA LYS A 94 4.46 15.33 6.36
C LYS A 94 5.45 14.76 5.36
N TRP A 95 5.02 13.75 4.64
CA TRP A 95 5.90 13.11 3.67
C TRP A 95 6.15 14.01 2.47
N VAL A 96 5.14 14.73 2.05
CA VAL A 96 5.25 15.64 0.92
C VAL A 96 6.06 16.86 1.32
#